data_f55a56c83fa7c949d05d8689f7397155
#
_entry.id   f55a56c83fa7c949d05d8689f7397155
#
_cell.length_a   1.000
_cell.length_b   1.000
_cell.length_c   1.000
_cell.angle_alpha   90.00
_cell.angle_beta   90.00
_cell.angle_gamma   90.00
#
_symmetry.space_group_name_H-M   'P 1'
#
loop_
_entity.id
_entity.type
_entity.pdbx_description
1 polymer ?
#
loop_
_entity_poly.entity_id
_entity_poly.type
_entity_poly.pdbx_seq_one_letter_code
_entity_poly.pdbx_strand_id
1 'polypeptide(L)'
;MNRDQAIAALREHEPELKAAGVVSVSIFGSTARGESDPGDVDIAVRLAGNFSHGGFHYFGRLEELERQLSQLLGCKADVVEEPVRKERLQKEIDRDRALAF
;
A
#
# COMPACT_ATOMS: atom_id res chain seq x y z
N MET A 1 10.19 11.30 -0.81
CA MET A 1 8.73 11.54 -0.82
C MET A 1 8.23 11.65 0.61
N ASN A 2 7.43 12.64 0.92
CA ASN A 2 6.86 12.78 2.26
C ASN A 2 5.46 12.17 2.32
N ARG A 3 4.90 12.11 3.53
CA ARG A 3 3.58 11.53 3.76
C ARG A 3 2.49 12.17 2.90
N ASP A 4 2.42 13.49 2.87
CA ASP A 4 1.35 14.20 2.16
C ASP A 4 1.45 14.01 0.65
N GLN A 5 2.66 13.98 0.11
CA GLN A 5 2.89 13.70 -1.31
C GLN A 5 2.46 12.28 -1.66
N ALA A 6 2.79 11.30 -0.81
CA ALA A 6 2.42 9.91 -1.03
C ALA A 6 0.89 9.75 -1.00
N ILE A 7 0.23 10.34 -0.01
CA ILE A 7 -1.23 10.28 0.10
C ILE A 7 -1.91 10.93 -1.12
N ALA A 8 -1.42 12.10 -1.53
CA ALA A 8 -1.99 12.80 -2.68
C ALA A 8 -1.86 11.98 -3.97
N ALA A 9 -0.69 11.38 -4.20
CA ALA A 9 -0.45 10.54 -5.37
C ALA A 9 -1.37 9.31 -5.37
N LEU A 10 -1.53 8.67 -4.22
CA LEU A 10 -2.41 7.49 -4.11
C LEU A 10 -3.87 7.88 -4.34
N ARG A 11 -4.33 8.98 -3.78
CA ARG A 11 -5.70 9.48 -3.99
C ARG A 11 -5.98 9.84 -5.44
N GLU A 12 -5.00 10.41 -6.12
CA GLU A 12 -5.13 10.76 -7.53
C GLU A 12 -5.40 9.53 -8.39
N HIS A 13 -4.86 8.38 -7.99
CA HIS A 13 -5.00 7.13 -8.73
C HIS A 13 -6.04 6.18 -8.11
N GLU A 14 -6.87 6.68 -7.21
CA GLU A 14 -7.89 5.87 -6.55
C GLU A 14 -8.78 5.09 -7.51
N PRO A 15 -9.35 5.71 -8.58
CA PRO A 15 -10.22 4.96 -9.51
C PRO A 15 -9.51 3.79 -10.17
N GLU A 16 -8.25 3.98 -10.58
CA GLU A 16 -7.45 2.95 -11.21
C GLU A 16 -7.15 1.80 -10.25
N LEU A 17 -6.79 2.13 -9.01
CA LEU A 17 -6.48 1.14 -7.99
C LEU A 17 -7.73 0.35 -7.59
N LYS A 18 -8.86 1.02 -7.45
CA LYS A 18 -10.12 0.33 -7.17
C LYS A 18 -10.52 -0.60 -8.30
N ALA A 19 -10.31 -0.18 -9.54
CA ALA A 19 -10.58 -1.03 -10.71
C ALA A 19 -9.68 -2.27 -10.71
N ALA A 20 -8.48 -2.17 -10.15
CA ALA A 20 -7.55 -3.29 -10.03
C ALA A 20 -7.86 -4.21 -8.83
N GLY A 21 -8.87 -3.88 -8.03
CA GLY A 21 -9.28 -4.70 -6.89
C GLY A 21 -8.79 -4.22 -5.54
N VAL A 22 -8.27 -3.00 -5.46
CA VAL A 22 -7.81 -2.41 -4.20
C VAL A 22 -8.98 -1.70 -3.52
N VAL A 23 -9.33 -2.10 -2.31
CA VAL A 23 -10.45 -1.53 -1.57
C VAL A 23 -10.01 -0.29 -0.79
N SER A 24 -8.88 -0.39 -0.12
CA SER A 24 -8.33 0.73 0.65
C SER A 24 -6.82 0.68 0.68
N VAL A 25 -6.20 1.84 0.86
CA VAL A 25 -4.74 2.01 0.90
C VAL A 25 -4.38 2.91 2.05
N SER A 26 -3.42 2.48 2.86
CA SER A 26 -2.83 3.29 3.92
C SER A 26 -1.32 3.24 3.81
N ILE A 27 -0.65 4.30 4.24
CA ILE A 27 0.80 4.25 4.44
C ILE A 27 1.07 4.09 5.93
N PHE A 28 2.20 3.45 6.24
CA PHE A 28 2.64 3.26 7.62
C PHE A 28 4.17 3.35 7.67
N GLY A 29 4.75 3.14 8.83
CA GLY A 29 6.20 3.19 8.97
C GLY A 29 6.76 4.61 8.94
N SER A 30 8.02 4.75 8.55
CA SER A 30 8.75 6.01 8.64
C SER A 30 8.13 7.15 7.85
N THR A 31 7.64 6.87 6.65
CA THR A 31 6.98 7.90 5.82
C THR A 31 5.72 8.42 6.50
N ALA A 32 4.92 7.54 7.06
CA ALA A 32 3.68 7.92 7.74
C ALA A 32 3.96 8.74 9.00
N ARG A 33 5.07 8.45 9.70
CA ARG A 33 5.49 9.21 10.88
C ARG A 33 6.11 10.56 10.54
N GLY A 34 6.29 10.87 9.27
CA GLY A 34 6.89 12.13 8.84
C GLY A 34 8.41 12.16 8.91
N GLU A 35 9.05 11.02 9.02
CA GLU A 35 10.51 10.94 9.01
C GLU A 35 11.02 11.23 7.61
N SER A 36 12.12 11.97 7.52
CA SER A 36 12.73 12.32 6.25
C SER A 36 13.68 11.23 5.77
N ASP A 37 13.15 10.05 5.58
CA ASP A 37 13.90 8.92 5.06
C ASP A 37 13.62 8.83 3.55
N PRO A 38 14.65 8.88 2.70
CA PRO A 38 14.45 8.65 1.27
C PRO A 38 14.21 7.18 0.91
N GLY A 39 14.07 6.33 1.91
CA GLY A 39 13.90 4.90 1.71
C GLY A 39 12.53 4.51 1.16
N ASP A 40 12.14 3.29 1.43
CA ASP A 40 10.94 2.68 0.91
C ASP A 40 9.69 3.24 1.60
N VAL A 41 8.60 3.31 0.84
CA VAL A 41 7.30 3.66 1.40
C VAL A 41 6.57 2.37 1.75
N ASP A 42 6.17 2.22 3.00
CA ASP A 42 5.42 1.05 3.46
C ASP A 42 3.93 1.28 3.25
N ILE A 43 3.29 0.35 2.54
CA ILE A 43 1.88 0.47 2.15
C ILE A 43 1.11 -0.75 2.62
N ALA A 44 -0.03 -0.51 3.27
CA ALA A 44 -0.97 -1.54 3.67
C ALA A 44 -2.24 -1.40 2.82
N VAL A 45 -2.65 -2.50 2.20
CA VAL A 45 -3.83 -2.50 1.31
C VAL A 45 -4.85 -3.51 1.80
N ARG A 46 -6.12 -3.20 1.56
CA ARG A 46 -7.21 -4.18 1.63
C ARG A 46 -7.65 -4.45 0.21
N LEU A 47 -7.78 -5.73 -0.11
CA LEU A 47 -8.06 -6.18 -1.46
C LEU A 47 -9.46 -6.76 -1.54
N ALA A 48 -10.11 -6.56 -2.69
CA ALA A 48 -11.41 -7.16 -2.95
C ALA A 48 -11.27 -8.69 -3.09
N GLY A 49 -12.35 -9.41 -2.82
CA GLY A 49 -12.33 -10.88 -2.90
C GLY A 49 -11.93 -11.42 -4.26
N ASN A 50 -12.17 -10.66 -5.33
CA ASN A 50 -11.81 -11.08 -6.68
C ASN A 50 -10.35 -10.77 -7.04
N PHE A 51 -9.60 -10.09 -6.20
CA PHE A 51 -8.20 -9.78 -6.47
C PHE A 51 -7.36 -11.05 -6.61
N SER A 52 -7.59 -12.03 -5.76
CA SER A 52 -6.86 -13.29 -5.77
C SER A 52 -7.57 -14.39 -6.55
N HIS A 53 -8.38 -14.02 -7.52
CA HIS A 53 -9.17 -14.97 -8.31
C HIS A 53 -8.25 -15.90 -9.09
N GLY A 54 -8.32 -17.20 -8.79
CA GLY A 54 -7.53 -18.20 -9.49
C GLY A 54 -6.26 -18.69 -8.79
N GLY A 55 -6.07 -18.36 -7.50
CA GLY A 55 -5.02 -18.96 -6.67
C GLY A 55 -3.59 -18.58 -7.03
N PHE A 56 -3.05 -19.15 -8.07
CA PHE A 56 -1.68 -18.88 -8.52
C PHE A 56 -1.40 -17.44 -8.83
N HIS A 57 -2.43 -16.68 -9.18
CA HIS A 57 -2.26 -15.32 -9.62
C HIS A 57 -2.14 -14.32 -8.48
N TYR A 58 -2.38 -14.75 -7.25
CA TYR A 58 -2.34 -13.83 -6.11
C TYR A 58 -0.99 -13.14 -5.95
N PHE A 59 0.09 -13.92 -5.84
CA PHE A 59 1.43 -13.35 -5.64
C PHE A 59 1.90 -12.55 -6.85
N GLY A 60 1.61 -13.02 -8.06
CA GLY A 60 1.93 -12.30 -9.27
C GLY A 60 1.22 -10.96 -9.35
N ARG A 61 -0.06 -10.93 -8.96
CA ARG A 61 -0.84 -9.69 -8.96
C ARG A 61 -0.39 -8.75 -7.84
N LEU A 62 0.02 -9.29 -6.70
CA LEU A 62 0.55 -8.47 -5.63
C LEU A 62 1.88 -7.84 -6.03
N GLU A 63 2.75 -8.58 -6.69
CA GLU A 63 4.00 -8.03 -7.24
C GLU A 63 3.74 -6.94 -8.28
N GLU A 64 2.76 -7.15 -9.13
CA GLU A 64 2.37 -6.18 -10.14
C GLU A 64 1.84 -4.91 -9.49
N LEU A 65 1.03 -5.04 -8.46
CA LEU A 65 0.52 -3.92 -7.69
C LEU A 65 1.67 -3.15 -7.04
N GLU A 66 2.63 -3.86 -6.45
CA GLU A 66 3.80 -3.26 -5.83
C GLU A 66 4.62 -2.47 -6.85
N ARG A 67 4.79 -3.03 -8.04
CA ARG A 67 5.49 -2.35 -9.14
C ARG A 67 4.74 -1.11 -9.58
N GLN A 68 3.42 -1.23 -9.74
CA GLN A 68 2.57 -0.11 -10.13
C GLN A 68 2.64 1.02 -9.11
N LEU A 69 2.55 0.69 -7.82
CA LEU A 69 2.63 1.69 -6.75
C LEU A 69 4.02 2.31 -6.67
N SER A 70 5.07 1.53 -6.90
CA SER A 70 6.44 2.05 -6.92
C SER A 70 6.63 3.05 -8.06
N GLN A 71 6.11 2.75 -9.23
CA GLN A 71 6.18 3.67 -10.38
C GLN A 71 5.39 4.95 -10.10
N LEU A 72 4.21 4.79 -9.55
CA LEU A 72 3.33 5.90 -9.25
C LEU A 72 3.94 6.85 -8.22
N LEU A 73 4.62 6.31 -7.22
CA LEU A 73 5.25 7.10 -6.17
C LEU A 73 6.65 7.58 -6.52
N GLY A 74 7.27 6.99 -7.55
CA GLY A 74 8.65 7.34 -7.93
C GLY A 74 9.69 6.83 -6.95
N CYS A 75 9.35 5.87 -6.11
CA CYS A 75 10.27 5.22 -5.17
C CYS A 75 9.75 3.82 -4.86
N LYS A 76 10.58 3.00 -4.22
CA LYS A 76 10.16 1.63 -3.92
C LYS A 76 9.03 1.62 -2.89
N ALA A 77 7.97 0.89 -3.21
CA ALA A 77 6.85 0.65 -2.30
C ALA A 77 6.89 -0.79 -1.82
N ASP A 78 6.82 -0.99 -0.51
CA ASP A 78 6.67 -2.30 0.11
C ASP A 78 5.20 -2.48 0.48
N VAL A 79 4.54 -3.46 -0.13
CA VAL A 79 3.09 -3.62 -0.01
C VAL A 79 2.76 -4.86 0.81
N VAL A 80 1.90 -4.70 1.81
CA VAL A 80 1.34 -5.82 2.57
C VAL A 80 -0.17 -5.77 2.50
N GLU A 81 -0.79 -6.95 2.48
CA GLU A 81 -2.25 -7.05 2.52
C GLU A 81 -2.72 -7.16 3.97
N GLU A 82 -3.74 -6.38 4.33
CA GLU A 82 -4.37 -6.46 5.63
C GLU A 82 -5.57 -7.39 5.63
N PRO A 83 -5.83 -8.11 6.72
CA PRO A 83 -5.03 -8.13 7.94
C PRO A 83 -3.75 -8.96 7.75
N VAL A 84 -2.64 -8.48 8.30
CA VAL A 84 -1.39 -9.24 8.23
C VAL A 84 -1.37 -10.30 9.33
N ARG A 85 -0.69 -11.43 9.05
CA ARG A 85 -0.63 -12.56 10.00
C ARG A 85 0.17 -12.23 11.25
N LYS A 86 1.25 -11.45 11.10
CA LYS A 86 2.10 -11.07 12.22
C LYS A 86 1.40 -9.98 13.02
N GLU A 87 0.98 -10.32 14.21
CA GLU A 87 0.27 -9.41 15.11
C GLU A 87 1.06 -8.13 15.38
N ARG A 88 2.38 -8.28 15.55
CA ARG A 88 3.26 -7.14 15.79
C ARG A 88 3.24 -6.15 14.65
N LEU A 89 3.29 -6.65 13.42
CA LEU A 89 3.24 -5.80 12.23
C LEU A 89 1.89 -5.11 12.11
N GLN A 90 0.80 -5.84 12.38
CA GLN A 90 -0.54 -5.24 12.35
C GLN A 90 -0.66 -4.10 13.37
N LYS A 91 -0.07 -4.26 14.55
CA LYS A 91 -0.07 -3.20 15.56
C LYS A 91 0.72 -1.98 15.11
N GLU A 92 1.85 -2.19 14.43
CA GLU A 92 2.65 -1.09 13.87
C GLU A 92 1.85 -0.34 12.81
N ILE A 93 1.16 -1.07 11.94
CA ILE A 93 0.31 -0.47 10.90
C ILE A 93 -0.79 0.37 11.57
N ASP A 94 -1.49 -0.20 12.55
CA ASP A 94 -2.59 0.50 13.21
C ASP A 94 -2.12 1.74 13.95
N ARG A 95 -0.91 1.69 14.54
CA ARG A 95 -0.33 2.84 15.23
C ARG A 95 0.03 3.97 14.26
N ASP A 96 0.63 3.63 13.13
CA ASP A 96 1.20 4.61 12.20
C ASP A 96 0.29 4.97 11.03
N ARG A 97 -0.84 4.29 10.90
CA ARG A 97 -1.71 4.40 9.73
C ARG A 97 -2.02 5.83 9.32
N ALA A 98 -1.71 6.14 8.07
CA ALA A 98 -2.17 7.35 7.41
C ALA A 98 -2.98 6.90 6.19
N LEU A 99 -4.28 7.04 6.26
CA LEU A 99 -5.19 6.56 5.23
C LEU A 99 -5.09 7.43 3.98
N ALA A 100 -4.88 6.77 2.83
CA ALA A 100 -4.97 7.46 1.55
C ALA A 100 -6.41 7.43 1.04
N PHE A 101 -6.99 6.23 1.02
CA PHE A 101 -8.41 6.13 0.69
C PHE A 101 -9.02 4.82 1.18
#